data_49ba58e6b5ec7f98cf934816644f10af
#
_entry.id   49ba58e6b5ec7f98cf934816644f10af
#
_cell.length_a   1.000
_cell.length_b   1.000
_cell.length_c   1.000
_cell.angle_alpha   90.00
_cell.angle_beta   90.00
_cell.angle_gamma   90.00
#
_symmetry.space_group_name_H-M   'P 1'
#
loop_
_entity.id
_entity.type
_entity.pdbx_description
1 polymer ?
#
loop_
_entity_poly.entity_id
_entity_poly.type
_entity_poly.pdbx_seq_one_letter_code
_entity_poly.pdbx_strand_id
1 'polypeptide(L)'
;GHLYFTLKDEEGRINAVMFSFNASKLTFVPEDGMKVLVTGRVSVYPPTGSYQIYVEEMESDGLGNLYLMYEALKKELAEKGLFDAGHKKQIPKYPHRIGIVTAPTGAAIKDILSTIKRRYPICETIIFPCLVQGELAKDDIVKAINEAEKYDLDVLIVGRGGGSYEDLWAFNEKIVAYAIYNCTIPVISAV
;
A
#
# COMPACT_ATOMS: atom_id res chain seq x y z
N GLY A 1 19.88 -14.31 -11.48
CA GLY A 1 20.80 -13.83 -12.52
C GLY A 1 21.50 -12.54 -12.13
N HIS A 2 22.34 -11.98 -12.99
CA HIS A 2 22.86 -10.63 -12.79
C HIS A 2 21.74 -9.62 -13.07
N LEU A 3 21.75 -8.50 -12.35
CA LEU A 3 20.86 -7.35 -12.61
C LEU A 3 21.65 -6.29 -13.39
N TYR A 4 21.05 -5.82 -14.48
CA TYR A 4 21.56 -4.72 -15.30
C TYR A 4 20.50 -3.62 -15.31
N PHE A 5 20.86 -2.42 -14.86
CA PHE A 5 19.92 -1.31 -14.73
C PHE A 5 20.65 0.02 -14.85
N THR A 6 19.89 1.10 -14.90
CA THR A 6 20.42 2.46 -14.93
C THR A 6 19.97 3.21 -13.69
N LEU A 7 20.90 3.71 -12.93
CA LEU A 7 20.63 4.70 -11.88
C LEU A 7 20.56 6.09 -12.49
N LYS A 8 19.59 6.86 -12.08
CA LYS A 8 19.43 8.26 -12.47
C LYS A 8 19.01 9.12 -11.29
N ASP A 9 19.46 10.36 -11.28
CA ASP A 9 18.98 11.44 -10.43
C ASP A 9 18.50 12.64 -11.29
N GLU A 10 18.40 13.80 -10.68
CA GLU A 10 18.00 15.04 -11.38
C GLU A 10 19.09 15.55 -12.34
N GLU A 11 20.34 15.23 -12.09
CA GLU A 11 21.51 15.80 -12.81
C GLU A 11 22.13 14.80 -13.80
N GLY A 12 21.94 13.48 -13.61
CA GLY A 12 22.64 12.50 -14.42
C GLY A 12 22.08 11.08 -14.41
N ARG A 13 22.79 10.22 -15.13
CA ARG A 13 22.54 8.80 -15.17
C ARG A 13 23.83 8.01 -15.27
N ILE A 14 23.87 6.82 -14.65
CA ILE A 14 24.99 5.89 -14.71
C ILE A 14 24.46 4.45 -14.86
N ASN A 15 25.13 3.68 -15.71
CA ASN A 15 24.83 2.23 -15.82
C ASN A 15 25.31 1.50 -14.57
N ALA A 16 24.53 0.55 -14.11
CA ALA A 16 24.80 -0.23 -12.93
C ALA A 16 24.69 -1.71 -13.21
N VAL A 17 25.57 -2.49 -12.58
CA VAL A 17 25.57 -3.95 -12.64
C VAL A 17 25.66 -4.49 -11.22
N MET A 18 24.73 -5.37 -10.86
CA MET A 18 24.77 -6.13 -9.61
C MET A 18 24.89 -7.60 -9.94
N PHE A 19 25.98 -8.23 -9.52
CA PHE A 19 26.21 -9.64 -9.81
C PHE A 19 25.26 -10.55 -9.02
N SER A 20 24.98 -11.73 -9.57
CA SER A 20 23.99 -12.67 -9.03
C SER A 20 24.21 -13.02 -7.56
N PHE A 21 25.46 -13.11 -7.12
CA PHE A 21 25.78 -13.36 -5.71
C PHE A 21 25.25 -12.26 -4.77
N ASN A 22 25.40 -11.00 -5.17
CA ASN A 22 24.88 -9.86 -4.39
C ASN A 22 23.37 -9.71 -4.61
N ALA A 23 22.89 -9.86 -5.84
CA ALA A 23 21.47 -9.81 -6.16
C ALA A 23 20.64 -10.85 -5.39
N SER A 24 21.20 -12.03 -5.09
CA SER A 24 20.52 -13.06 -4.30
C SER A 24 20.34 -12.72 -2.82
N LYS A 25 21.02 -11.67 -2.33
CA LYS A 25 20.91 -11.19 -0.95
C LYS A 25 19.84 -10.10 -0.79
N LEU A 26 19.29 -9.58 -1.89
CA LEU A 26 18.26 -8.56 -1.84
C LEU A 26 17.01 -9.11 -1.15
N THR A 27 16.45 -8.31 -0.27
CA THR A 27 15.19 -8.59 0.46
C THR A 27 13.95 -8.11 -0.28
N PHE A 28 14.14 -7.45 -1.44
CA PHE A 28 13.08 -6.91 -2.29
C PHE A 28 13.42 -7.15 -3.77
N VAL A 29 12.43 -7.02 -4.63
CA VAL A 29 12.60 -7.08 -6.09
C VAL A 29 12.70 -5.64 -6.60
N PRO A 30 13.85 -5.23 -7.20
CA PRO A 30 13.97 -3.90 -7.77
C PRO A 30 13.05 -3.74 -8.99
N GLU A 31 12.34 -2.62 -9.04
CA GLU A 31 11.43 -2.25 -10.13
C GLU A 31 11.80 -0.89 -10.72
N ASP A 32 11.38 -0.63 -11.96
CA ASP A 32 11.62 0.65 -12.61
C ASP A 32 10.94 1.80 -11.86
N GLY A 33 11.70 2.86 -11.60
CA GLY A 33 11.24 4.03 -10.86
C GLY A 33 11.43 3.97 -9.35
N MET A 34 11.88 2.85 -8.79
CA MET A 34 12.23 2.77 -7.38
C MET A 34 13.39 3.70 -7.03
N LYS A 35 13.27 4.37 -5.88
CA LYS A 35 14.42 5.03 -5.24
C LYS A 35 15.22 4.00 -4.45
N VAL A 36 16.52 3.97 -4.69
CA VAL A 36 17.43 3.02 -4.03
C VAL A 36 18.67 3.72 -3.54
N LEU A 37 19.18 3.27 -2.41
CA LEU A 37 20.53 3.58 -1.95
C LEU A 37 21.43 2.41 -2.36
N VAL A 38 22.50 2.72 -3.08
CA VAL A 38 23.44 1.69 -3.54
C VAL A 38 24.83 1.95 -2.98
N THR A 39 25.48 0.88 -2.54
CA THR A 39 26.90 0.87 -2.21
C THR A 39 27.63 0.05 -3.26
N GLY A 40 28.69 0.60 -3.80
CA GLY A 40 29.46 -0.05 -4.83
C GLY A 40 30.66 0.77 -5.31
N ARG A 41 31.34 0.28 -6.34
CA ARG A 41 32.51 0.92 -6.92
C ARG A 41 32.23 1.38 -8.35
N VAL A 42 32.64 2.59 -8.68
CA VAL A 42 32.62 3.08 -10.05
C VAL A 42 33.87 2.58 -10.77
N SER A 43 33.69 2.06 -11.97
CA SER A 43 34.78 1.61 -12.82
C SER A 43 34.46 1.87 -14.29
N VAL A 44 35.47 1.75 -15.14
CA VAL A 44 35.30 1.84 -16.59
C VAL A 44 35.06 0.45 -17.15
N TYR A 45 34.05 0.29 -17.99
CA TYR A 45 33.84 -0.93 -18.75
C TYR A 45 34.74 -0.91 -19.99
N PRO A 46 35.83 -1.71 -20.04
CA PRO A 46 36.87 -1.59 -21.05
C PRO A 46 36.40 -1.67 -22.51
N PRO A 47 35.40 -2.54 -22.85
CA PRO A 47 34.99 -2.70 -24.24
C PRO A 47 34.37 -1.45 -24.87
N THR A 48 33.72 -0.60 -24.05
CA THR A 48 33.03 0.62 -24.54
C THR A 48 33.61 1.91 -23.96
N GLY A 49 34.53 1.82 -23.00
CA GLY A 49 35.09 2.99 -22.32
C GLY A 49 34.09 3.76 -21.44
N SER A 50 32.91 3.17 -21.20
CA SER A 50 31.86 3.83 -20.41
C SER A 50 32.03 3.59 -18.92
N TYR A 51 31.71 4.62 -18.12
CA TYR A 51 31.64 4.47 -16.68
C TYR A 51 30.41 3.66 -16.29
N GLN A 52 30.59 2.75 -15.32
CA GLN A 52 29.51 2.01 -14.69
C GLN A 52 29.77 1.79 -13.21
N ILE A 53 28.73 1.60 -12.43
CA ILE A 53 28.82 1.22 -11.02
C ILE A 53 28.62 -0.28 -10.86
N TYR A 54 29.54 -0.96 -10.19
CA TYR A 54 29.39 -2.32 -9.73
C TYR A 54 28.81 -2.30 -8.34
N VAL A 55 27.52 -2.61 -8.26
CA VAL A 55 26.74 -2.54 -7.02
C VAL A 55 27.03 -3.76 -6.15
N GLU A 56 27.43 -3.54 -4.93
CA GLU A 56 27.72 -4.55 -3.92
C GLU A 56 26.55 -4.74 -2.97
N GLU A 57 25.90 -3.62 -2.57
CA GLU A 57 24.71 -3.59 -1.72
C GLU A 57 23.69 -2.64 -2.32
N MET A 58 22.42 -2.95 -2.14
CA MET A 58 21.30 -2.12 -2.54
C MET A 58 20.22 -2.18 -1.48
N GLU A 59 19.75 -1.03 -1.06
CA GLU A 59 18.64 -0.87 -0.14
C GLU A 59 17.57 0.01 -0.81
N SER A 60 16.31 -0.26 -0.54
CA SER A 60 15.24 0.64 -0.99
C SER A 60 15.28 1.92 -0.14
N ASP A 61 15.45 3.06 -0.82
CA ASP A 61 15.42 4.37 -0.17
C ASP A 61 13.95 4.74 0.12
N GLY A 62 13.55 4.57 1.34
CA GLY A 62 12.18 4.85 1.80
C GLY A 62 11.54 3.70 2.57
N LEU A 63 11.79 2.43 2.26
CA LEU A 63 11.19 1.31 3.00
C LEU A 63 11.59 1.32 4.47
N GLY A 64 12.86 1.58 4.78
CA GLY A 64 13.35 1.69 6.17
C GLY A 64 12.67 2.82 6.92
N ASN A 65 12.53 3.99 6.29
CA ASN A 65 11.87 5.15 6.89
C ASN A 65 10.35 4.93 7.03
N LEU A 66 9.71 4.38 6.01
CA LEU A 66 8.28 4.04 6.06
C LEU A 66 7.98 3.00 7.15
N TYR A 67 8.85 2.01 7.33
CA TYR A 67 8.70 1.02 8.40
C TYR A 67 8.81 1.66 9.78
N LEU A 68 9.79 2.54 10.00
CA LEU A 68 9.93 3.28 11.26
C LEU A 68 8.71 4.18 11.53
N MET A 69 8.20 4.87 10.50
CA MET A 69 7.00 5.69 10.61
C MET A 69 5.76 4.84 10.94
N TYR A 70 5.63 3.66 10.32
CA TYR A 70 4.56 2.71 10.62
C TYR A 70 4.60 2.24 12.08
N GLU A 71 5.76 1.79 12.56
CA GLU A 71 5.90 1.33 13.96
C GLU A 71 5.67 2.47 14.96
N ALA A 72 6.14 3.68 14.67
CA ALA A 72 5.87 4.85 15.50
C ALA A 72 4.37 5.18 15.57
N LEU A 73 3.70 5.20 14.41
CA LEU A 73 2.25 5.44 14.34
C LEU A 73 1.46 4.34 15.06
N LYS A 74 1.79 3.09 14.82
CA LYS A 74 1.16 1.93 15.46
C LYS A 74 1.26 2.03 16.99
N LYS A 75 2.44 2.39 17.51
CA LYS A 75 2.64 2.61 18.93
C LYS A 75 1.78 3.75 19.46
N GLU A 76 1.78 4.90 18.77
CA GLU A 76 0.96 6.06 19.14
C GLU A 76 -0.54 5.70 19.21
N LEU A 77 -1.05 4.99 18.20
CA LEU A 77 -2.46 4.61 18.12
C LEU A 77 -2.82 3.57 19.20
N ALA A 78 -1.89 2.65 19.52
CA ALA A 78 -2.07 1.69 20.59
C ALA A 78 -2.14 2.36 21.98
N GLU A 79 -1.23 3.31 22.24
CA GLU A 79 -1.24 4.10 23.49
C GLU A 79 -2.54 4.90 23.68
N LYS A 80 -3.19 5.28 22.56
CA LYS A 80 -4.49 5.96 22.57
C LYS A 80 -5.69 5.01 22.59
N GLY A 81 -5.46 3.71 22.67
CA GLY A 81 -6.51 2.69 22.77
C GLY A 81 -7.30 2.42 21.48
N LEU A 82 -6.82 2.86 20.31
CA LEU A 82 -7.56 2.67 19.04
C LEU A 82 -7.70 1.19 18.69
N PHE A 83 -6.85 0.33 19.20
CA PHE A 83 -6.89 -1.12 18.93
C PHE A 83 -7.63 -1.92 19.98
N ASP A 84 -8.17 -1.28 21.01
CA ASP A 84 -8.87 -1.96 22.09
C ASP A 84 -10.10 -2.73 21.58
N ALA A 85 -10.23 -3.96 22.03
CA ALA A 85 -11.33 -4.82 21.57
C ALA A 85 -12.72 -4.25 21.91
N GLY A 86 -12.83 -3.43 22.97
CA GLY A 86 -14.08 -2.79 23.35
C GLY A 86 -14.62 -1.79 22.36
N HIS A 87 -13.77 -1.24 21.46
CA HIS A 87 -14.18 -0.32 20.41
C HIS A 87 -14.61 -1.03 19.12
N LYS A 88 -14.26 -2.32 18.97
CA LYS A 88 -14.60 -3.08 17.75
C LYS A 88 -16.09 -3.38 17.71
N LYS A 89 -16.73 -2.95 16.62
CA LYS A 89 -18.14 -3.22 16.38
C LYS A 89 -18.34 -4.66 15.91
N GLN A 90 -19.43 -5.28 16.32
CA GLN A 90 -19.77 -6.62 15.85
C GLN A 90 -20.21 -6.57 14.39
N ILE A 91 -19.64 -7.44 13.58
CA ILE A 91 -20.05 -7.63 12.19
C ILE A 91 -21.32 -8.48 12.21
N PRO A 92 -22.43 -8.05 11.57
CA PRO A 92 -23.65 -8.80 11.52
C PRO A 92 -23.45 -10.10 10.72
N LYS A 93 -24.06 -11.18 11.18
CA LYS A 93 -23.96 -12.49 10.52
C LYS A 93 -24.56 -12.50 9.11
N TYR A 94 -25.60 -11.71 8.89
CA TYR A 94 -26.34 -11.61 7.63
C TYR A 94 -26.55 -10.13 7.27
N PRO A 95 -25.54 -9.45 6.71
CA PRO A 95 -25.68 -8.05 6.31
C PRO A 95 -26.61 -7.93 5.10
N HIS A 96 -27.53 -6.98 5.11
CA HIS A 96 -28.38 -6.68 3.96
C HIS A 96 -27.72 -5.69 3.00
N ARG A 97 -26.95 -4.75 3.55
CA ARG A 97 -26.30 -3.70 2.79
C ARG A 97 -24.82 -3.61 3.14
N ILE A 98 -23.97 -3.76 2.14
CA ILE A 98 -22.52 -3.71 2.26
C ILE A 98 -22.00 -2.51 1.48
N GLY A 99 -21.34 -1.56 2.18
CA GLY A 99 -20.58 -0.50 1.55
C GLY A 99 -19.17 -0.98 1.17
N ILE A 100 -18.64 -0.48 0.06
CA ILE A 100 -17.28 -0.81 -0.40
C ILE A 100 -16.55 0.48 -0.77
N VAL A 101 -15.54 0.85 0.02
CA VAL A 101 -14.63 1.98 -0.22
C VAL A 101 -13.37 1.44 -0.89
N THR A 102 -13.23 1.68 -2.18
CA THR A 102 -12.11 1.19 -2.99
C THR A 102 -12.03 1.94 -4.33
N ALA A 103 -10.99 1.67 -5.12
CA ALA A 103 -10.92 2.17 -6.48
C ALA A 103 -12.07 1.61 -7.34
N PRO A 104 -12.70 2.44 -8.20
CA PRO A 104 -13.83 2.02 -9.03
C PRO A 104 -13.45 0.99 -10.10
N THR A 105 -12.16 0.87 -10.38
CA THR A 105 -11.60 -0.05 -11.38
C THR A 105 -10.47 -0.87 -10.75
N GLY A 106 -10.23 -2.08 -11.28
CA GLY A 106 -9.15 -2.94 -10.80
C GLY A 106 -9.62 -4.35 -10.41
N ALA A 107 -8.68 -5.14 -9.92
CA ALA A 107 -8.94 -6.53 -9.52
C ALA A 107 -9.76 -6.60 -8.22
N ALA A 108 -9.39 -5.82 -7.22
CA ALA A 108 -10.00 -5.87 -5.88
C ALA A 108 -11.51 -5.73 -5.91
N ILE A 109 -12.04 -4.69 -6.56
CA ILE A 109 -13.50 -4.50 -6.65
C ILE A 109 -14.19 -5.64 -7.38
N LYS A 110 -13.58 -6.17 -8.44
CA LYS A 110 -14.12 -7.32 -9.18
C LYS A 110 -14.17 -8.58 -8.30
N ASP A 111 -13.12 -8.83 -7.54
CA ASP A 111 -13.01 -9.99 -6.66
C ASP A 111 -13.99 -9.90 -5.49
N ILE A 112 -14.13 -8.73 -4.87
CA ILE A 112 -15.12 -8.49 -3.81
C ILE A 112 -16.54 -8.75 -4.36
N LEU A 113 -16.91 -8.07 -5.47
CA LEU A 113 -18.25 -8.21 -6.05
C LEU A 113 -18.55 -9.63 -6.52
N SER A 114 -17.59 -10.29 -7.19
CA SER A 114 -17.76 -11.68 -7.65
C SER A 114 -17.93 -12.65 -6.48
N THR A 115 -17.20 -12.43 -5.39
CA THR A 115 -17.28 -13.25 -4.19
C THR A 115 -18.62 -13.07 -3.48
N ILE A 116 -19.06 -11.82 -3.30
CA ILE A 116 -20.38 -11.53 -2.71
C ILE A 116 -21.48 -12.14 -3.58
N LYS A 117 -21.47 -11.90 -4.89
CA LYS A 117 -22.47 -12.44 -5.82
C LYS A 117 -22.56 -13.97 -5.77
N ARG A 118 -21.43 -14.65 -5.60
CA ARG A 118 -21.37 -16.11 -5.55
C ARG A 118 -21.80 -16.68 -4.20
N ARG A 119 -21.42 -16.02 -3.10
CA ARG A 119 -21.57 -16.55 -1.74
C ARG A 119 -22.80 -16.03 -1.01
N TYR A 120 -23.18 -14.78 -1.31
CA TYR A 120 -24.29 -14.11 -0.63
C TYR A 120 -25.03 -13.13 -1.56
N PRO A 121 -25.70 -13.61 -2.61
CA PRO A 121 -26.28 -12.79 -3.69
C PRO A 121 -27.48 -11.94 -3.27
N ILE A 122 -28.00 -12.13 -2.07
CA ILE A 122 -29.18 -11.40 -1.57
C ILE A 122 -28.83 -10.03 -0.96
N CYS A 123 -27.56 -9.73 -0.73
CA CYS A 123 -27.17 -8.44 -0.19
C CYS A 123 -27.05 -7.38 -1.28
N GLU A 124 -27.40 -6.15 -0.93
CA GLU A 124 -27.16 -4.96 -1.72
C GLU A 124 -25.71 -4.50 -1.51
N THR A 125 -25.02 -4.10 -2.58
CA THR A 125 -23.68 -3.54 -2.48
C THR A 125 -23.66 -2.11 -3.00
N ILE A 126 -23.09 -1.18 -2.23
CA ILE A 126 -22.94 0.23 -2.58
C ILE A 126 -21.46 0.55 -2.64
N ILE A 127 -21.00 1.06 -3.78
CA ILE A 127 -19.58 1.40 -4.00
C ILE A 127 -19.39 2.89 -3.72
N PHE A 128 -18.41 3.19 -2.89
CA PHE A 128 -17.90 4.54 -2.62
C PHE A 128 -16.53 4.65 -3.27
N PRO A 129 -16.45 5.16 -4.50
CA PRO A 129 -15.21 5.18 -5.27
C PRO A 129 -14.25 6.19 -4.68
N CYS A 130 -12.97 5.79 -4.53
CA CYS A 130 -11.92 6.66 -4.06
C CYS A 130 -10.57 6.30 -4.69
N LEU A 131 -9.62 7.23 -4.61
CA LEU A 131 -8.22 6.94 -4.86
C LEU A 131 -7.69 6.04 -3.72
N VAL A 132 -6.93 5.01 -4.08
CA VAL A 132 -6.35 4.06 -3.10
C VAL A 132 -4.82 4.06 -3.10
N GLN A 133 -4.20 4.94 -3.89
CA GLN A 133 -2.75 5.15 -3.98
C GLN A 133 -2.44 6.59 -4.39
N GLY A 134 -1.21 7.04 -4.09
CA GLY A 134 -0.76 8.42 -4.31
C GLY A 134 -1.09 9.36 -3.15
N GLU A 135 -0.55 10.57 -3.20
CA GLU A 135 -0.60 11.54 -2.09
C GLU A 135 -2.02 11.93 -1.63
N LEU A 136 -2.94 12.02 -2.58
CA LEU A 136 -4.33 12.42 -2.30
C LEU A 136 -5.21 11.28 -1.82
N ALA A 137 -4.73 10.03 -1.88
CA ALA A 137 -5.54 8.86 -1.56
C ALA A 137 -6.04 8.85 -0.12
N LYS A 138 -5.23 9.27 0.84
CA LYS A 138 -5.61 9.34 2.26
C LYS A 138 -6.83 10.21 2.51
N ASP A 139 -6.87 11.40 1.88
CA ASP A 139 -7.99 12.34 2.03
C ASP A 139 -9.25 11.82 1.32
N ASP A 140 -9.07 11.17 0.17
CA ASP A 140 -10.17 10.62 -0.61
C ASP A 140 -10.80 9.40 0.07
N ILE A 141 -9.98 8.53 0.67
CA ILE A 141 -10.44 7.41 1.51
C ILE A 141 -11.28 7.94 2.69
N VAL A 142 -10.78 8.95 3.41
CA VAL A 142 -11.51 9.57 4.53
C VAL A 142 -12.84 10.14 4.08
N LYS A 143 -12.88 10.86 2.94
CA LYS A 143 -14.14 11.39 2.37
C LYS A 143 -15.11 10.28 2.03
N ALA A 144 -14.62 9.18 1.41
CA ALA A 144 -15.46 8.06 1.05
C ALA A 144 -16.04 7.32 2.27
N ILE A 145 -15.26 7.18 3.36
CA ILE A 145 -15.75 6.62 4.63
C ILE A 145 -16.85 7.52 5.21
N ASN A 146 -16.61 8.83 5.30
CA ASN A 146 -17.59 9.78 5.82
C ASN A 146 -18.85 9.87 4.95
N GLU A 147 -18.72 9.69 3.64
CA GLU A 147 -19.89 9.64 2.74
C GLU A 147 -20.69 8.36 2.98
N ALA A 148 -20.01 7.23 3.19
CA ALA A 148 -20.67 5.94 3.47
C ALA A 148 -21.54 5.98 4.74
N GLU A 149 -21.16 6.77 5.75
CA GLU A 149 -21.94 6.94 6.99
C GLU A 149 -23.31 7.59 6.81
N LYS A 150 -23.54 8.25 5.67
CA LYS A 150 -24.86 8.85 5.34
C LYS A 150 -25.85 7.82 4.82
N TYR A 151 -25.40 6.59 4.59
CA TYR A 151 -26.21 5.48 4.07
C TYR A 151 -26.47 4.48 5.18
N ASP A 152 -27.62 3.82 5.11
CA ASP A 152 -27.99 2.74 6.02
C ASP A 152 -27.26 1.45 5.62
N LEU A 153 -26.03 1.28 6.14
CA LEU A 153 -25.14 0.17 5.84
C LEU A 153 -24.92 -0.69 7.07
N ASP A 154 -24.94 -2.00 6.87
CA ASP A 154 -24.65 -2.97 7.94
C ASP A 154 -23.16 -3.19 8.16
N VAL A 155 -22.36 -3.04 7.08
CA VAL A 155 -20.92 -3.27 7.08
C VAL A 155 -20.26 -2.42 6.01
N LEU A 156 -19.05 -1.93 6.28
CA LEU A 156 -18.22 -1.19 5.34
C LEU A 156 -16.90 -1.94 5.11
N ILE A 157 -16.61 -2.28 3.87
CA ILE A 157 -15.30 -2.82 3.44
C ILE A 157 -14.45 -1.66 2.96
N VAL A 158 -13.29 -1.46 3.55
CA VAL A 158 -12.33 -0.42 3.16
C VAL A 158 -11.04 -1.09 2.76
N GLY A 159 -10.62 -0.94 1.51
CA GLY A 159 -9.41 -1.60 1.09
C GLY A 159 -9.06 -1.44 -0.39
N ARG A 160 -7.98 -2.15 -0.76
CA ARG A 160 -7.49 -2.24 -2.14
C ARG A 160 -6.93 -3.64 -2.40
N GLY A 161 -6.65 -3.94 -3.65
CA GLY A 161 -5.85 -5.12 -4.02
C GLY A 161 -4.39 -4.95 -3.61
N GLY A 162 -3.60 -6.00 -3.78
CA GLY A 162 -2.17 -5.99 -3.50
C GLY A 162 -1.41 -4.87 -4.23
N GLY A 163 -0.21 -4.60 -3.79
CA GLY A 163 0.68 -3.56 -4.30
C GLY A 163 1.98 -3.52 -3.51
N SER A 164 2.86 -2.60 -3.85
CA SER A 164 4.07 -2.34 -3.08
C SER A 164 3.72 -1.73 -1.71
N TYR A 165 4.67 -1.75 -0.79
CA TYR A 165 4.49 -1.16 0.54
C TYR A 165 4.16 0.33 0.47
N GLU A 166 4.76 1.04 -0.48
CA GLU A 166 4.52 2.44 -0.77
C GLU A 166 3.09 2.68 -1.29
N ASP A 167 2.60 1.80 -2.14
CA ASP A 167 1.23 1.86 -2.67
C ASP A 167 0.17 1.68 -1.58
N LEU A 168 0.48 0.86 -0.57
CA LEU A 168 -0.41 0.60 0.56
C LEU A 168 -0.34 1.71 1.62
N TRP A 169 0.65 2.61 1.53
CA TRP A 169 0.94 3.60 2.55
C TRP A 169 -0.23 4.52 2.89
N ALA A 170 -1.06 4.86 1.92
CA ALA A 170 -2.23 5.71 2.14
C ALA A 170 -3.17 5.17 3.24
N PHE A 171 -3.21 3.84 3.43
CA PHE A 171 -4.00 3.19 4.49
C PHE A 171 -3.32 3.22 5.86
N ASN A 172 -2.00 3.48 5.90
CA ASN A 172 -1.22 3.64 7.12
C ASN A 172 -1.19 5.10 7.61
N GLU A 173 -1.97 5.98 7.03
CA GLU A 173 -2.05 7.37 7.45
C GLU A 173 -2.96 7.54 8.67
N LYS A 174 -2.52 8.37 9.60
CA LYS A 174 -3.22 8.64 10.87
C LYS A 174 -4.68 9.05 10.67
N ILE A 175 -4.95 9.89 9.67
CA ILE A 175 -6.32 10.36 9.38
C ILE A 175 -7.26 9.24 8.94
N VAL A 176 -6.74 8.24 8.22
CA VAL A 176 -7.50 7.06 7.79
C VAL A 176 -7.79 6.16 8.98
N ALA A 177 -6.79 5.94 9.86
CA ALA A 177 -6.99 5.18 11.09
C ALA A 177 -8.09 5.78 11.98
N TYR A 178 -8.10 7.12 12.14
CA TYR A 178 -9.14 7.80 12.88
C TYR A 178 -10.50 7.79 12.19
N ALA A 179 -10.55 7.90 10.86
CA ALA A 179 -11.81 7.78 10.13
C ALA A 179 -12.44 6.39 10.33
N ILE A 180 -11.64 5.32 10.27
CA ILE A 180 -12.11 3.96 10.55
C ILE A 180 -12.56 3.81 12.01
N TYR A 181 -11.78 4.33 12.96
CA TYR A 181 -12.09 4.25 14.38
C TYR A 181 -13.39 4.96 14.75
N ASN A 182 -13.61 6.16 14.20
CA ASN A 182 -14.81 6.96 14.46
C ASN A 182 -16.04 6.52 13.66
N CYS A 183 -15.85 5.75 12.57
CA CYS A 183 -16.96 5.29 11.72
C CYS A 183 -18.01 4.54 12.56
N THR A 184 -19.27 4.91 12.43
CA THR A 184 -20.39 4.29 13.18
C THR A 184 -20.73 2.89 12.66
N ILE A 185 -20.39 2.59 11.41
CA ILE A 185 -20.60 1.31 10.74
C ILE A 185 -19.45 0.35 11.08
N PRO A 186 -19.68 -0.97 11.30
CA PRO A 186 -18.60 -1.95 11.40
C PRO A 186 -17.72 -1.94 10.14
N VAL A 187 -16.41 -1.75 10.31
CA VAL A 187 -15.45 -1.69 9.20
C VAL A 187 -14.64 -2.97 9.11
N ILE A 188 -14.52 -3.50 7.90
CA ILE A 188 -13.58 -4.57 7.53
C ILE A 188 -12.47 -3.94 6.70
N SER A 189 -11.23 -3.99 7.21
CA SER A 189 -10.04 -3.60 6.44
C SER A 189 -9.61 -4.75 5.53
N ALA A 190 -9.42 -4.45 4.25
CA ALA A 190 -9.02 -5.39 3.19
C ALA A 190 -7.82 -4.83 2.41
N VAL A 191 -6.67 -4.71 3.14
CA VAL A 191 -5.40 -4.16 2.63
C VAL A 191 -4.30 -5.20 2.76
#